data_733e5328c2649d88c3c311c3c777c5ed
#
_entry.id   733e5328c2649d88c3c311c3c777c5ed
#
_cell.length_a   1.000
_cell.length_b   1.000
_cell.length_c   1.000
_cell.angle_alpha   90.00
_cell.angle_beta   90.00
_cell.angle_gamma   90.00
#
_symmetry.space_group_name_H-M   'P 1'
#
loop_
_entity.id
_entity.type
_entity.pdbx_description
1 polymer ?
#
loop_
_entity_poly.entity_id
_entity_poly.type
_entity_poly.pdbx_seq_one_letter_code
_entity_poly.pdbx_strand_id
1 'polypeptide(L)'
;MANNNNKTYHEQIEMDYTLRLRDILNTLPPFAKDYFRAIEPRSSVRTRINYAYDIRVFFHFLMEVNPIYKNYSIEQFKIQDLDRIEPVDIEEYMEYLKVYKRDADEEFITNGERGLKRKMSALRSFYNYYYTRQAIEKNPTLLVDMPKLHNKAIIRLDTDEVAILLDYVENCGATLTGQALNYYKKTKDRDIAILTLLLGTGIRVSECVGLDLTDVDFKNYGITVTRKGGNQMVVYFGDEVADALENYMEGDRKAITPVAGHENALFLSTQRKRMGVQSVENMVKKYARQVTPNKKITPHKLRSTYGTALYKETGDIYLVADVLGHKDVNTTKKHYAAIDDDRRRKAAGIVKLRES
;
A
#
# COMPACT_ATOMS: atom_id res chain seq x y z
N MET A 1 -29.38 11.54 -16.16
CA MET A 1 -28.33 10.54 -15.93
C MET A 1 -27.05 11.12 -16.50
N ALA A 2 -26.13 11.57 -15.64
CA ALA A 2 -24.87 12.16 -16.09
C ALA A 2 -23.99 11.07 -16.71
N ASN A 3 -23.47 11.36 -17.91
CA ASN A 3 -22.62 10.48 -18.69
C ASN A 3 -21.42 10.00 -17.89
N ASN A 4 -21.38 8.71 -17.53
CA ASN A 4 -20.33 8.09 -16.73
C ASN A 4 -19.03 7.83 -17.52
N ASN A 5 -19.00 8.24 -18.80
CA ASN A 5 -17.93 7.88 -19.75
C ASN A 5 -16.70 8.79 -19.75
N ASN A 6 -16.62 9.79 -18.84
CA ASN A 6 -15.54 10.79 -18.91
C ASN A 6 -14.72 10.92 -17.61
N LYS A 7 -14.82 9.95 -16.70
CA LYS A 7 -14.08 10.01 -15.42
C LYS A 7 -12.73 9.31 -15.55
N THR A 8 -11.70 9.94 -15.01
CA THR A 8 -10.38 9.33 -14.88
C THR A 8 -10.42 8.11 -13.96
N TYR A 9 -9.46 7.22 -14.08
CA TYR A 9 -9.31 6.06 -13.18
C TYR A 9 -9.30 6.45 -11.69
N HIS A 10 -8.62 7.54 -11.36
CA HIS A 10 -8.52 8.02 -9.99
C HIS A 10 -9.86 8.53 -9.44
N GLU A 11 -10.65 9.22 -10.26
CA GLU A 11 -11.99 9.69 -9.89
C GLU A 11 -12.96 8.51 -9.69
N GLN A 12 -12.87 7.48 -10.51
CA GLN A 12 -13.67 6.25 -10.34
C GLN A 12 -13.36 5.56 -9.02
N ILE A 13 -12.09 5.38 -8.68
CA ILE A 13 -11.66 4.79 -7.40
C ILE A 13 -12.13 5.63 -6.21
N GLU A 14 -12.02 6.95 -6.28
CA GLU A 14 -12.46 7.85 -5.20
C GLU A 14 -13.97 7.74 -4.96
N MET A 15 -14.77 7.63 -6.06
CA MET A 15 -16.21 7.35 -5.95
C MET A 15 -16.49 6.02 -5.25
N ASP A 16 -15.88 4.94 -5.72
CA ASP A 16 -16.10 3.60 -5.17
C ASP A 16 -15.75 3.55 -3.68
N TYR A 17 -14.63 4.17 -3.30
CA TYR A 17 -14.26 4.27 -1.89
C TYR A 17 -15.21 5.14 -1.09
N THR A 18 -15.74 6.22 -1.69
CA THR A 18 -16.72 7.08 -1.00
C THR A 18 -18.03 6.34 -0.74
N LEU A 19 -18.52 5.58 -1.72
CA LEU A 19 -19.71 4.74 -1.53
C LEU A 19 -19.47 3.68 -0.45
N ARG A 20 -18.35 2.98 -0.54
CA ARG A 20 -17.96 1.99 0.47
C ARG A 20 -17.83 2.58 1.87
N LEU A 21 -17.30 3.80 1.99
CA LEU A 21 -17.24 4.49 3.30
C LEU A 21 -18.64 4.74 3.85
N ARG A 22 -19.59 5.21 3.01
CA ARG A 22 -20.98 5.44 3.42
C ARG A 22 -21.63 4.17 3.96
N ASP A 23 -21.41 3.05 3.27
CA ASP A 23 -21.96 1.75 3.71
C ASP A 23 -21.40 1.34 5.08
N ILE A 24 -20.09 1.49 5.28
CA ILE A 24 -19.45 1.16 6.57
C ILE A 24 -19.97 2.08 7.69
N LEU A 25 -20.13 3.38 7.40
CA LEU A 25 -20.62 4.34 8.41
C LEU A 25 -22.04 4.03 8.88
N ASN A 26 -22.85 3.33 8.11
CA ASN A 26 -24.18 2.87 8.53
C ASN A 26 -24.11 1.69 9.52
N THR A 27 -22.95 1.04 9.66
CA THR A 27 -22.70 -0.02 10.64
C THR A 27 -22.02 0.49 11.92
N LEU A 28 -22.01 1.80 12.13
CA LEU A 28 -21.44 2.47 13.32
C LEU A 28 -22.52 3.25 14.05
N PRO A 29 -22.32 3.57 15.34
CA PRO A 29 -23.22 4.44 16.06
C PRO A 29 -23.49 5.75 15.30
N PRO A 30 -24.71 6.28 15.32
CA PRO A 30 -25.09 7.45 14.50
C PRO A 30 -24.18 8.66 14.71
N PHE A 31 -23.70 8.90 15.94
CA PHE A 31 -22.81 10.02 16.26
C PHE A 31 -21.44 9.89 15.62
N ALA A 32 -20.97 8.67 15.30
CA ALA A 32 -19.66 8.46 14.70
C ALA A 32 -19.51 9.19 13.33
N LYS A 33 -20.62 9.44 12.62
CA LYS A 33 -20.60 10.17 11.32
C LYS A 33 -20.00 11.56 11.44
N ASP A 34 -20.17 12.22 12.59
CA ASP A 34 -19.63 13.57 12.82
C ASP A 34 -18.09 13.58 12.86
N TYR A 35 -17.50 12.57 13.50
CA TYR A 35 -16.07 12.38 13.46
C TYR A 35 -15.54 12.18 12.04
N PHE A 36 -16.15 11.31 11.24
CA PHE A 36 -15.70 11.03 9.88
C PHE A 36 -15.82 12.23 8.95
N ARG A 37 -16.86 13.07 9.14
CA ARG A 37 -16.99 14.36 8.45
C ARG A 37 -15.88 15.32 8.85
N ALA A 38 -15.56 15.41 10.12
CA ALA A 38 -14.55 16.33 10.63
C ALA A 38 -13.11 15.97 10.21
N ILE A 39 -12.80 14.70 9.99
CA ILE A 39 -11.46 14.29 9.55
C ILE A 39 -11.30 14.29 8.01
N GLU A 40 -12.36 14.53 7.25
CA GLU A 40 -12.34 14.52 5.78
C GLU A 40 -11.28 15.44 5.18
N PRO A 41 -11.14 16.72 5.57
CA PRO A 41 -10.19 17.63 4.94
C PRO A 41 -8.73 17.24 5.10
N ARG A 42 -8.40 16.43 6.12
CA ARG A 42 -7.03 16.03 6.48
C ARG A 42 -6.69 14.56 6.23
N SER A 43 -7.66 13.79 5.73
CA SER A 43 -7.48 12.34 5.54
C SER A 43 -8.04 11.87 4.21
N SER A 44 -7.35 10.91 3.57
CA SER A 44 -7.89 10.27 2.36
C SER A 44 -9.10 9.39 2.70
N VAL A 45 -10.00 9.21 1.72
CA VAL A 45 -11.16 8.33 1.88
C VAL A 45 -10.74 6.91 2.30
N ARG A 46 -9.63 6.39 1.78
CA ARG A 46 -9.10 5.07 2.17
C ARG A 46 -8.65 5.02 3.64
N THR A 47 -8.09 6.11 4.17
CA THR A 47 -7.76 6.21 5.59
C THR A 47 -9.03 6.19 6.44
N ARG A 48 -10.06 6.93 6.03
CA ARG A 48 -11.36 6.95 6.70
C ARG A 48 -12.03 5.58 6.70
N ILE A 49 -11.99 4.84 5.58
CA ILE A 49 -12.48 3.46 5.50
C ILE A 49 -11.77 2.56 6.53
N ASN A 50 -10.44 2.63 6.59
CA ASN A 50 -9.68 1.82 7.54
C ASN A 50 -10.03 2.17 9.00
N TYR A 51 -10.17 3.46 9.30
CA TYR A 51 -10.59 3.91 10.63
C TYR A 51 -12.02 3.47 10.95
N ALA A 52 -12.93 3.52 9.97
CA ALA A 52 -14.32 3.05 10.16
C ALA A 52 -14.36 1.55 10.50
N TYR A 53 -13.59 0.73 9.79
CA TYR A 53 -13.46 -0.69 10.13
C TYR A 53 -12.85 -0.90 11.53
N ASP A 54 -11.82 -0.14 11.90
CA ASP A 54 -11.17 -0.28 13.21
C ASP A 54 -12.11 0.12 14.35
N ILE A 55 -12.85 1.22 14.18
CA ILE A 55 -13.84 1.69 15.16
C ILE A 55 -15.02 0.70 15.24
N ARG A 56 -15.45 0.11 14.12
CA ARG A 56 -16.46 -0.93 14.10
C ARG A 56 -16.05 -2.13 14.96
N VAL A 57 -14.80 -2.58 14.85
CA VAL A 57 -14.28 -3.69 15.68
C VAL A 57 -14.31 -3.34 17.15
N PHE A 58 -14.08 -2.06 17.52
CA PHE A 58 -14.20 -1.63 18.91
C PHE A 58 -15.63 -1.74 19.45
N PHE A 59 -16.62 -1.27 18.70
CA PHE A 59 -18.02 -1.40 19.12
C PHE A 59 -18.49 -2.86 19.16
N HIS A 60 -18.02 -3.70 18.22
CA HIS A 60 -18.28 -5.14 18.28
C HIS A 60 -17.70 -5.79 19.55
N PHE A 61 -16.46 -5.43 19.92
CA PHE A 61 -15.88 -5.88 21.17
C PHE A 61 -16.76 -5.49 22.38
N LEU A 62 -17.23 -4.25 22.43
CA LEU A 62 -18.11 -3.81 23.52
C LEU A 62 -19.41 -4.65 23.58
N MET A 63 -20.03 -4.90 22.43
CA MET A 63 -21.26 -5.70 22.35
C MET A 63 -21.05 -7.20 22.63
N GLU A 64 -19.85 -7.72 22.42
CA GLU A 64 -19.53 -9.13 22.58
C GLU A 64 -19.01 -9.45 23.99
N VAL A 65 -18.15 -8.59 24.52
CA VAL A 65 -17.34 -8.89 25.71
C VAL A 65 -17.68 -7.99 26.90
N ASN A 66 -17.93 -6.69 26.70
CA ASN A 66 -18.11 -5.77 27.80
C ASN A 66 -19.46 -6.00 28.53
N PRO A 67 -19.48 -6.21 29.86
CA PRO A 67 -20.70 -6.56 30.62
C PRO A 67 -21.82 -5.53 30.52
N ILE A 68 -21.48 -4.23 30.32
CA ILE A 68 -22.46 -3.13 30.26
C ILE A 68 -23.16 -3.13 28.88
N TYR A 69 -22.41 -3.44 27.82
CA TYR A 69 -22.86 -3.24 26.44
C TYR A 69 -23.21 -4.54 25.69
N LYS A 70 -23.06 -5.70 26.33
CA LYS A 70 -23.25 -7.02 25.72
C LYS A 70 -24.61 -7.23 25.01
N ASN A 71 -25.64 -6.51 25.44
CA ASN A 71 -26.99 -6.62 24.87
C ASN A 71 -27.39 -5.38 24.05
N TYR A 72 -26.44 -4.50 23.75
CA TYR A 72 -26.72 -3.31 22.95
C TYR A 72 -26.78 -3.67 21.44
N SER A 73 -27.65 -2.97 20.72
CA SER A 73 -27.48 -2.82 19.29
C SER A 73 -26.63 -1.57 18.99
N ILE A 74 -26.09 -1.50 17.78
CA ILE A 74 -25.18 -0.40 17.42
C ILE A 74 -25.86 0.98 17.47
N GLU A 75 -27.18 1.02 17.25
CA GLU A 75 -27.98 2.25 17.24
C GLU A 75 -28.26 2.78 18.66
N GLN A 76 -28.13 1.92 19.68
CA GLN A 76 -28.37 2.28 21.08
C GLN A 76 -27.21 3.06 21.69
N PHE A 77 -26.00 2.94 21.12
CA PHE A 77 -24.85 3.69 21.61
C PHE A 77 -25.03 5.19 21.46
N LYS A 78 -24.80 5.90 22.54
CA LYS A 78 -24.79 7.36 22.63
C LYS A 78 -23.38 7.86 22.91
N ILE A 79 -23.16 9.14 22.64
CA ILE A 79 -21.86 9.77 22.86
C ILE A 79 -21.40 9.68 24.32
N GLN A 80 -22.36 9.75 25.27
CA GLN A 80 -22.12 9.65 26.70
C GLN A 80 -21.62 8.26 27.13
N ASP A 81 -21.85 7.23 26.33
CA ASP A 81 -21.31 5.90 26.63
C ASP A 81 -19.78 5.86 26.52
N LEU A 82 -19.18 6.78 25.72
CA LEU A 82 -17.74 6.91 25.64
C LEU A 82 -17.10 7.36 26.98
N ASP A 83 -17.81 8.13 27.82
CA ASP A 83 -17.34 8.54 29.15
C ASP A 83 -17.37 7.41 30.21
N ARG A 84 -18.13 6.33 29.93
CA ARG A 84 -18.23 5.17 30.79
C ARG A 84 -17.14 4.14 30.55
N ILE A 85 -16.43 4.27 29.44
CA ILE A 85 -15.31 3.38 29.10
C ILE A 85 -14.10 3.79 29.94
N GLU A 86 -13.56 2.84 30.67
CA GLU A 86 -12.39 3.03 31.52
C GLU A 86 -11.10 2.53 30.79
N PRO A 87 -9.90 2.90 31.26
CA PRO A 87 -8.64 2.41 30.68
C PRO A 87 -8.55 0.88 30.61
N VAL A 88 -9.08 0.17 31.61
CA VAL A 88 -9.09 -1.30 31.62
C VAL A 88 -9.88 -1.89 30.45
N ASP A 89 -11.00 -1.27 30.07
CA ASP A 89 -11.78 -1.72 28.89
C ASP A 89 -10.96 -1.61 27.60
N ILE A 90 -10.10 -0.58 27.51
CA ILE A 90 -9.20 -0.41 26.35
C ILE A 90 -8.07 -1.45 26.37
N GLU A 91 -7.57 -1.82 27.55
CA GLU A 91 -6.57 -2.87 27.71
C GLU A 91 -7.16 -4.25 27.33
N GLU A 92 -8.38 -4.56 27.77
CA GLU A 92 -9.12 -5.76 27.38
C GLU A 92 -9.39 -5.77 25.86
N TYR A 93 -9.77 -4.62 25.28
CA TYR A 93 -9.90 -4.51 23.82
C TYR A 93 -8.58 -4.81 23.11
N MET A 94 -7.45 -4.33 23.62
CA MET A 94 -6.14 -4.61 23.04
C MET A 94 -5.77 -6.10 23.13
N GLU A 95 -6.20 -6.79 24.19
CA GLU A 95 -6.04 -8.23 24.32
C GLU A 95 -6.95 -8.99 23.36
N TYR A 96 -8.23 -8.64 23.30
CA TYR A 96 -9.21 -9.18 22.34
C TYR A 96 -8.70 -9.08 20.88
N LEU A 97 -8.09 -7.96 20.51
CA LEU A 97 -7.56 -7.75 19.18
C LEU A 97 -6.46 -8.73 18.76
N LYS A 98 -5.77 -9.39 19.69
CA LYS A 98 -4.73 -10.38 19.34
C LYS A 98 -5.33 -11.54 18.56
N VAL A 99 -6.52 -12.02 18.96
CA VAL A 99 -7.30 -13.06 18.28
C VAL A 99 -8.79 -12.80 18.51
N TYR A 100 -9.54 -12.57 17.44
CA TYR A 100 -10.99 -12.40 17.51
C TYR A 100 -11.68 -12.97 16.27
N LYS A 101 -12.98 -13.22 16.36
CA LYS A 101 -13.81 -13.61 15.21
C LYS A 101 -14.37 -12.38 14.52
N ARG A 102 -14.47 -12.45 13.20
CA ARG A 102 -15.15 -11.43 12.40
C ARG A 102 -16.57 -11.92 12.15
N ASP A 103 -17.58 -11.17 12.62
CA ASP A 103 -19.01 -11.39 12.33
C ASP A 103 -19.35 -12.88 12.02
N ALA A 104 -20.30 -13.18 11.18
CA ALA A 104 -20.77 -14.54 10.84
C ALA A 104 -19.72 -15.50 10.24
N ASP A 105 -18.54 -15.05 9.87
CA ASP A 105 -17.46 -15.92 9.38
C ASP A 105 -16.77 -16.59 10.57
N GLU A 106 -16.68 -17.93 10.57
CA GLU A 106 -15.99 -18.70 11.63
C GLU A 106 -14.46 -18.50 11.64
N GLU A 107 -13.94 -17.63 10.77
CA GLU A 107 -12.50 -17.40 10.63
C GLU A 107 -11.96 -16.49 11.75
N PHE A 108 -10.92 -16.97 12.43
CA PHE A 108 -10.19 -16.18 13.42
C PHE A 108 -9.27 -15.16 12.75
N ILE A 109 -9.40 -13.91 13.17
CA ILE A 109 -8.51 -12.82 12.78
C ILE A 109 -7.45 -12.63 13.85
N THR A 110 -6.17 -12.59 13.43
CA THR A 110 -5.04 -12.25 14.30
C THR A 110 -4.42 -10.92 13.87
N ASN A 111 -4.00 -10.12 14.85
CA ASN A 111 -3.30 -8.87 14.58
C ASN A 111 -1.88 -8.91 15.11
N GLY A 112 -0.90 -8.64 14.25
CA GLY A 112 0.45 -8.32 14.69
C GLY A 112 0.57 -6.87 15.18
N GLU A 113 1.73 -6.51 15.73
CA GLU A 113 2.03 -5.19 16.35
C GLU A 113 1.57 -3.98 15.52
N ARG A 114 1.78 -4.00 14.20
CA ARG A 114 1.35 -2.90 13.31
C ARG A 114 -0.17 -2.78 13.23
N GLY A 115 -0.87 -3.92 13.21
CA GLY A 115 -2.32 -3.97 13.20
C GLY A 115 -2.91 -3.41 14.50
N LEU A 116 -2.38 -3.86 15.63
CA LEU A 116 -2.74 -3.37 16.96
C LEU A 116 -2.52 -1.85 17.08
N LYS A 117 -1.31 -1.38 16.71
CA LYS A 117 -0.98 0.05 16.76
C LYS A 117 -1.90 0.89 15.89
N ARG A 118 -2.25 0.43 14.68
CA ARG A 118 -3.18 1.14 13.78
C ARG A 118 -4.57 1.26 14.39
N LYS A 119 -5.11 0.15 14.94
CA LYS A 119 -6.42 0.14 15.58
C LYS A 119 -6.46 1.06 16.80
N MET A 120 -5.43 1.02 17.63
CA MET A 120 -5.31 1.94 18.75
C MET A 120 -5.19 3.41 18.30
N SER A 121 -4.47 3.68 17.21
CA SER A 121 -4.38 5.03 16.64
C SER A 121 -5.72 5.54 16.12
N ALA A 122 -6.53 4.67 15.49
CA ALA A 122 -7.87 5.03 15.05
C ALA A 122 -8.78 5.36 16.24
N LEU A 123 -8.74 4.53 17.30
CA LEU A 123 -9.52 4.74 18.50
C LEU A 123 -9.10 6.03 19.24
N ARG A 124 -7.79 6.28 19.38
CA ARG A 124 -7.28 7.55 19.96
C ARG A 124 -7.74 8.76 19.17
N SER A 125 -7.71 8.70 17.83
CA SER A 125 -8.18 9.78 16.97
C SER A 125 -9.67 10.04 17.17
N PHE A 126 -10.46 8.97 17.32
CA PHE A 126 -11.90 9.03 17.55
C PHE A 126 -12.23 9.67 18.90
N TYR A 127 -11.65 9.20 20.00
CA TYR A 127 -11.82 9.75 21.33
C TYR A 127 -11.33 11.21 21.40
N ASN A 128 -10.17 11.50 20.84
CA ASN A 128 -9.62 12.86 20.85
C ASN A 128 -10.54 13.87 20.15
N TYR A 129 -11.24 13.47 19.12
CA TYR A 129 -12.20 14.33 18.42
C TYR A 129 -13.32 14.80 19.35
N TYR A 130 -13.93 13.90 20.12
CA TYR A 130 -15.01 14.24 21.06
C TYR A 130 -14.49 14.94 22.30
N TYR A 131 -13.37 14.51 22.84
CA TYR A 131 -12.75 15.10 24.01
C TYR A 131 -12.35 16.56 23.77
N THR A 132 -11.70 16.88 22.66
CA THR A 132 -11.30 18.26 22.33
C THR A 132 -12.48 19.18 22.04
N ARG A 133 -13.66 18.63 21.75
CA ARG A 133 -14.91 19.37 21.57
C ARG A 133 -15.77 19.42 22.83
N GLN A 134 -15.25 18.90 23.94
CA GLN A 134 -15.97 18.84 25.21
C GLN A 134 -17.32 18.11 25.12
N ALA A 135 -17.43 17.18 24.15
CA ALA A 135 -18.61 16.33 23.99
C ALA A 135 -18.55 15.08 24.91
N ILE A 136 -17.35 14.78 25.43
CA ILE A 136 -17.06 13.82 26.49
C ILE A 136 -16.08 14.45 27.49
N GLU A 137 -16.14 13.99 28.73
CA GLU A 137 -15.32 14.51 29.84
C GLU A 137 -13.98 13.78 29.97
N LYS A 138 -13.93 12.51 29.55
CA LYS A 138 -12.76 11.63 29.72
C LYS A 138 -12.24 11.11 28.37
N ASN A 139 -10.94 10.87 28.30
CA ASN A 139 -10.31 10.17 27.19
C ASN A 139 -9.42 9.02 27.72
N PRO A 140 -9.99 7.83 27.96
CA PRO A 140 -9.25 6.70 28.54
C PRO A 140 -8.11 6.21 27.62
N THR A 141 -8.19 6.46 26.32
CA THR A 141 -7.16 6.02 25.39
C THR A 141 -5.80 6.70 25.60
N LEU A 142 -5.75 7.82 26.31
CA LEU A 142 -4.51 8.52 26.65
C LEU A 142 -3.75 7.83 27.78
N LEU A 143 -4.45 7.05 28.61
CA LEU A 143 -3.90 6.38 29.79
C LEU A 143 -3.39 4.96 29.48
N VAL A 144 -3.63 4.45 28.27
CA VAL A 144 -3.17 3.13 27.83
C VAL A 144 -1.98 3.26 26.90
N ASP A 145 -0.95 2.47 27.10
CA ASP A 145 0.26 2.51 26.29
C ASP A 145 0.04 2.07 24.85
N MET A 146 0.76 2.72 23.92
CA MET A 146 0.76 2.29 22.51
C MET A 146 1.61 1.03 22.34
N PRO A 147 1.14 0.05 21.53
CA PRO A 147 1.94 -1.13 21.20
C PRO A 147 3.32 -0.76 20.65
N LYS A 148 4.35 -1.36 21.23
CA LYS A 148 5.72 -1.22 20.74
C LYS A 148 5.85 -1.88 19.37
N LEU A 149 6.64 -1.28 18.50
CA LEU A 149 6.95 -1.84 17.18
C LEU A 149 8.41 -2.30 17.17
N HIS A 150 8.62 -3.57 16.88
CA HIS A 150 9.96 -4.08 16.65
C HIS A 150 10.38 -3.81 15.19
N ASN A 151 11.63 -3.37 15.03
CA ASN A 151 12.21 -3.18 13.69
C ASN A 151 12.46 -4.55 13.06
N LYS A 152 11.87 -4.78 11.89
CA LYS A 152 12.15 -5.96 11.08
C LYS A 152 13.20 -5.62 10.03
N ALA A 153 14.09 -6.55 9.75
CA ALA A 153 15.04 -6.41 8.63
C ALA A 153 14.29 -6.10 7.32
N ILE A 154 14.87 -5.23 6.52
CA ILE A 154 14.30 -4.86 5.23
C ILE A 154 14.56 -5.99 4.24
N ILE A 155 13.49 -6.64 3.81
CA ILE A 155 13.53 -7.65 2.76
C ILE A 155 13.59 -6.90 1.42
N ARG A 156 14.60 -7.21 0.61
CA ARG A 156 14.81 -6.67 -0.74
C ARG A 156 15.46 -7.75 -1.61
N LEU A 157 15.49 -7.52 -2.91
CA LEU A 157 16.32 -8.26 -3.84
C LEU A 157 17.73 -7.65 -3.87
N ASP A 158 18.73 -8.48 -4.01
CA ASP A 158 20.08 -8.06 -4.34
C ASP A 158 20.20 -7.92 -5.88
N THR A 159 21.31 -7.32 -6.38
CA THR A 159 21.44 -7.00 -7.81
C THR A 159 21.39 -8.26 -8.70
N ASP A 160 22.04 -9.32 -8.28
CA ASP A 160 22.02 -10.63 -8.95
C ASP A 160 20.62 -11.27 -8.93
N GLU A 161 19.89 -11.16 -7.83
CA GLU A 161 18.51 -11.65 -7.73
C GLU A 161 17.55 -10.89 -8.64
N VAL A 162 17.80 -9.60 -8.89
CA VAL A 162 17.01 -8.80 -9.86
C VAL A 162 17.23 -9.34 -11.27
N ALA A 163 18.48 -9.54 -11.68
CA ALA A 163 18.81 -10.08 -13.00
C ALA A 163 18.18 -11.48 -13.17
N ILE A 164 18.38 -12.39 -12.21
CA ILE A 164 17.78 -13.74 -12.25
C ILE A 164 16.25 -13.69 -12.34
N LEU A 165 15.60 -12.72 -11.65
CA LEU A 165 14.14 -12.58 -11.70
C LEU A 165 13.68 -12.18 -13.10
N LEU A 166 14.31 -11.20 -13.72
CA LEU A 166 13.95 -10.74 -15.08
C LEU A 166 14.22 -11.85 -16.10
N ASP A 167 15.39 -12.47 -16.07
CA ASP A 167 15.75 -13.62 -16.93
C ASP A 167 14.74 -14.77 -16.77
N TYR A 168 14.31 -15.06 -15.54
CA TYR A 168 13.32 -16.11 -15.30
C TYR A 168 11.98 -15.75 -15.95
N VAL A 169 11.50 -14.52 -15.81
CA VAL A 169 10.23 -14.08 -16.41
C VAL A 169 10.29 -14.15 -17.93
N GLU A 170 11.42 -13.83 -18.53
CA GLU A 170 11.62 -13.90 -19.98
C GLU A 170 11.65 -15.34 -20.53
N ASN A 171 12.18 -16.28 -19.77
CA ASN A 171 12.53 -17.60 -20.28
C ASN A 171 11.73 -18.76 -19.65
N CYS A 172 10.95 -18.54 -18.59
CA CYS A 172 10.23 -19.61 -17.90
C CYS A 172 9.22 -20.36 -18.79
N GLY A 173 8.82 -19.78 -19.93
CA GLY A 173 7.96 -20.45 -20.91
C GLY A 173 8.52 -21.77 -21.46
N ALA A 174 9.84 -21.95 -21.48
CA ALA A 174 10.48 -23.17 -21.92
C ALA A 174 10.16 -24.38 -21.03
N THR A 175 9.81 -24.15 -19.76
CA THR A 175 9.48 -25.22 -18.78
C THR A 175 7.97 -25.40 -18.59
N LEU A 176 7.15 -24.54 -19.19
CA LEU A 176 5.70 -24.56 -19.04
C LEU A 176 5.02 -25.36 -20.15
N THR A 177 3.89 -26.01 -19.83
CA THR A 177 3.07 -26.78 -20.78
C THR A 177 1.58 -26.44 -20.65
N GLY A 178 0.80 -26.80 -21.65
CA GLY A 178 -0.67 -26.71 -21.61
C GLY A 178 -1.18 -25.30 -21.33
N GLN A 179 -2.13 -25.19 -20.41
CA GLN A 179 -2.77 -23.92 -20.05
C GLN A 179 -1.79 -22.90 -19.46
N ALA A 180 -0.81 -23.34 -18.69
CA ALA A 180 0.19 -22.47 -18.08
C ALA A 180 1.05 -21.78 -19.15
N LEU A 181 1.48 -22.52 -20.18
CA LEU A 181 2.22 -21.95 -21.32
C LEU A 181 1.36 -20.98 -22.12
N ASN A 182 0.10 -21.31 -22.39
CA ASN A 182 -0.80 -20.41 -23.09
C ASN A 182 -1.07 -19.10 -22.32
N TYR A 183 -1.20 -19.19 -21.00
CA TYR A 183 -1.32 -18.00 -20.15
C TYR A 183 -0.04 -17.17 -20.18
N TYR A 184 1.12 -17.81 -20.04
CA TYR A 184 2.41 -17.13 -20.09
C TYR A 184 2.62 -16.40 -21.42
N LYS A 185 2.39 -17.04 -22.54
CA LYS A 185 2.52 -16.41 -23.88
C LYS A 185 1.66 -15.16 -24.03
N LYS A 186 0.49 -15.11 -23.40
CA LYS A 186 -0.43 -13.95 -23.44
C LYS A 186 -0.08 -12.83 -22.47
N THR A 187 0.80 -13.08 -21.53
CA THR A 187 1.07 -12.15 -20.41
C THR A 187 2.53 -11.81 -20.25
N LYS A 188 3.42 -12.47 -20.98
CA LYS A 188 4.87 -12.34 -20.85
C LYS A 188 5.33 -10.90 -20.97
N ASP A 189 5.07 -10.26 -22.09
CA ASP A 189 5.61 -8.93 -22.38
C ASP A 189 5.02 -7.88 -21.43
N ARG A 190 3.75 -8.02 -21.06
CA ARG A 190 3.12 -7.20 -20.02
C ARG A 190 3.81 -7.39 -18.66
N ASP A 191 4.03 -8.63 -18.25
CA ASP A 191 4.57 -8.96 -16.93
C ASP A 191 6.04 -8.49 -16.82
N ILE A 192 6.82 -8.61 -17.92
CA ILE A 192 8.17 -8.04 -18.04
C ILE A 192 8.10 -6.52 -17.93
N ALA A 193 7.27 -5.84 -18.72
CA ALA A 193 7.15 -4.39 -18.69
C ALA A 193 6.78 -3.86 -17.30
N ILE A 194 5.87 -4.53 -16.58
CA ILE A 194 5.50 -4.14 -15.20
C ILE A 194 6.67 -4.33 -14.24
N LEU A 195 7.37 -5.48 -14.30
CA LEU A 195 8.48 -5.76 -13.38
C LEU A 195 9.66 -4.82 -13.62
N THR A 196 10.04 -4.62 -14.88
CA THR A 196 11.12 -3.73 -15.26
C THR A 196 10.80 -2.28 -14.89
N LEU A 197 9.56 -1.83 -15.13
CA LEU A 197 9.10 -0.51 -14.71
C LEU A 197 9.16 -0.33 -13.17
N LEU A 198 8.69 -1.29 -12.38
CA LEU A 198 8.72 -1.22 -10.92
C LEU A 198 10.15 -1.25 -10.36
N LEU A 199 11.04 -2.04 -10.97
CA LEU A 199 12.44 -2.16 -10.58
C LEU A 199 13.31 -0.99 -11.06
N GLY A 200 13.01 -0.42 -12.24
CA GLY A 200 13.80 0.67 -12.83
C GLY A 200 13.36 2.08 -12.41
N THR A 201 12.17 2.22 -11.79
CA THR A 201 11.65 3.54 -11.38
C THR A 201 11.28 3.63 -9.91
N GLY A 202 11.04 2.50 -9.27
CA GLY A 202 10.58 2.46 -7.88
C GLY A 202 9.19 3.07 -7.63
N ILE A 203 8.35 3.26 -8.64
CA ILE A 203 6.97 3.76 -8.46
C ILE A 203 6.14 2.83 -7.60
N ARG A 204 5.05 3.33 -7.01
CA ARG A 204 4.13 2.49 -6.24
C ARG A 204 3.28 1.64 -7.18
N VAL A 205 2.90 0.44 -6.73
CA VAL A 205 2.01 -0.43 -7.51
C VAL A 205 0.70 0.25 -7.89
N SER A 206 0.16 1.11 -7.02
CA SER A 206 -1.04 1.91 -7.33
C SER A 206 -0.79 2.98 -8.40
N GLU A 207 0.40 3.54 -8.47
CA GLU A 207 0.83 4.45 -9.52
C GLU A 207 0.98 3.67 -10.84
N CYS A 208 1.64 2.52 -10.82
CA CYS A 208 1.81 1.64 -11.98
C CYS A 208 0.47 1.22 -12.62
N VAL A 209 -0.49 0.72 -11.84
CA VAL A 209 -1.79 0.31 -12.38
C VAL A 209 -2.67 1.49 -12.81
N GLY A 210 -2.37 2.69 -12.32
CA GLY A 210 -3.06 3.92 -12.68
C GLY A 210 -2.63 4.52 -14.01
N LEU A 211 -1.51 4.08 -14.60
CA LEU A 211 -0.96 4.64 -15.83
C LEU A 211 -1.91 4.43 -17.01
N ASP A 212 -2.04 5.47 -17.80
CA ASP A 212 -2.65 5.47 -19.13
C ASP A 212 -1.57 5.42 -20.23
N LEU A 213 -1.97 5.08 -21.44
CA LEU A 213 -1.05 5.06 -22.62
C LEU A 213 -0.39 6.42 -22.84
N THR A 214 -1.12 7.51 -22.57
CA THR A 214 -0.65 8.89 -22.75
C THR A 214 0.30 9.36 -21.64
N ASP A 215 0.46 8.59 -20.55
CA ASP A 215 1.37 8.95 -19.47
C ASP A 215 2.83 8.58 -19.78
N VAL A 216 3.08 7.80 -20.84
CA VAL A 216 4.42 7.36 -21.24
C VAL A 216 4.97 8.29 -22.31
N ASP A 217 6.10 8.92 -22.05
CA ASP A 217 6.85 9.78 -22.95
C ASP A 217 8.22 9.13 -23.29
N PHE A 218 8.25 8.39 -24.39
CA PHE A 218 9.50 7.76 -24.86
C PHE A 218 10.55 8.78 -25.33
N LYS A 219 10.13 9.96 -25.79
CA LYS A 219 11.06 10.99 -26.25
C LYS A 219 11.92 11.53 -25.11
N ASN A 220 11.33 11.70 -23.94
CA ASN A 220 12.00 12.25 -22.77
C ASN A 220 12.29 11.17 -21.69
N TYR A 221 12.06 9.89 -22.01
CA TYR A 221 12.27 8.78 -21.09
C TYR A 221 11.56 8.98 -19.74
N GLY A 222 10.29 9.39 -19.78
CA GLY A 222 9.53 9.74 -18.60
C GLY A 222 8.14 9.13 -18.56
N ILE A 223 7.64 8.91 -17.35
CA ILE A 223 6.24 8.59 -17.10
C ILE A 223 5.63 9.61 -16.15
N THR A 224 4.40 10.04 -16.45
CA THR A 224 3.63 10.91 -15.57
C THR A 224 2.84 10.06 -14.58
N VAL A 225 3.17 10.12 -13.29
CA VAL A 225 2.47 9.37 -12.24
C VAL A 225 1.61 10.28 -11.39
N THR A 226 0.39 9.85 -11.08
CA THR A 226 -0.48 10.54 -10.13
C THR A 226 -0.25 9.97 -8.73
N ARG A 227 0.33 10.79 -7.85
CA ARG A 227 0.64 10.45 -6.46
C ARG A 227 -0.55 10.64 -5.54
N LYS A 228 -0.43 10.11 -4.30
CA LYS A 228 -1.43 10.27 -3.26
C LYS A 228 -1.76 11.77 -3.04
N GLY A 229 -3.03 12.13 -3.21
CA GLY A 229 -3.50 13.51 -3.11
C GLY A 229 -3.66 14.21 -4.47
N GLY A 230 -3.56 13.48 -5.59
CA GLY A 230 -3.81 14.00 -6.94
C GLY A 230 -2.63 14.72 -7.59
N ASN A 231 -1.51 14.90 -6.87
CA ASN A 231 -0.32 15.56 -7.44
C ASN A 231 0.31 14.67 -8.51
N GLN A 232 0.55 15.23 -9.69
CA GLN A 232 1.28 14.60 -10.77
C GLN A 232 2.77 14.91 -10.69
N MET A 233 3.60 13.96 -11.08
CA MET A 233 5.02 14.18 -11.28
C MET A 233 5.54 13.24 -12.36
N VAL A 234 6.58 13.68 -13.06
CA VAL A 234 7.33 12.87 -14.00
C VAL A 234 8.37 12.05 -13.25
N VAL A 235 8.43 10.77 -13.55
CA VAL A 235 9.48 9.85 -13.10
C VAL A 235 10.21 9.37 -14.33
N TYR A 236 11.53 9.52 -14.35
CA TYR A 236 12.37 9.13 -15.48
C TYR A 236 12.78 7.66 -15.39
N PHE A 237 13.00 7.05 -16.55
CA PHE A 237 13.41 5.66 -16.68
C PHE A 237 14.56 5.52 -17.68
N GLY A 238 15.29 4.40 -17.62
CA GLY A 238 16.37 4.09 -18.55
C GLY A 238 15.93 3.22 -19.74
N ASP A 239 16.89 2.91 -20.62
CA ASP A 239 16.67 2.18 -21.88
C ASP A 239 15.97 0.83 -21.67
N GLU A 240 16.38 0.03 -20.68
CA GLU A 240 15.78 -1.27 -20.40
C GLU A 240 14.27 -1.19 -20.10
N VAL A 241 13.85 -0.14 -19.39
CA VAL A 241 12.42 0.13 -19.13
C VAL A 241 11.71 0.60 -20.38
N ALA A 242 12.37 1.44 -21.19
CA ALA A 242 11.84 1.91 -22.48
C ALA A 242 11.57 0.72 -23.41
N ASP A 243 12.57 -0.14 -23.63
CA ASP A 243 12.46 -1.32 -24.47
C ASP A 243 11.32 -2.26 -24.02
N ALA A 244 11.23 -2.52 -22.72
CA ALA A 244 10.19 -3.39 -22.17
C ALA A 244 8.77 -2.80 -22.35
N LEU A 245 8.62 -1.47 -22.16
CA LEU A 245 7.35 -0.78 -22.36
C LEU A 245 6.97 -0.73 -23.84
N GLU A 246 7.92 -0.41 -24.75
CA GLU A 246 7.69 -0.34 -26.18
C GLU A 246 7.29 -1.70 -26.74
N ASN A 247 8.01 -2.77 -26.39
CA ASN A 247 7.68 -4.14 -26.77
C ASN A 247 6.26 -4.53 -26.37
N TYR A 248 5.87 -4.22 -25.15
CA TYR A 248 4.51 -4.51 -24.69
C TYR A 248 3.47 -3.63 -25.40
N MET A 249 3.72 -2.33 -25.55
CA MET A 249 2.74 -1.38 -26.10
C MET A 249 2.49 -1.62 -27.59
N GLU A 250 3.54 -1.83 -28.40
CA GLU A 250 3.44 -2.09 -29.83
C GLU A 250 3.04 -3.55 -30.14
N GLY A 251 3.32 -4.48 -29.23
CA GLY A 251 2.94 -5.89 -29.32
C GLY A 251 1.57 -6.18 -28.72
N ASP A 252 1.57 -6.84 -27.57
CA ASP A 252 0.38 -7.38 -26.91
C ASP A 252 -0.70 -6.33 -26.62
N ARG A 253 -0.29 -5.13 -26.15
CA ARG A 253 -1.25 -4.08 -25.77
C ARG A 253 -2.05 -3.58 -26.97
N LYS A 254 -1.39 -3.38 -28.10
CA LYS A 254 -1.99 -2.92 -29.36
C LYS A 254 -2.94 -3.95 -29.95
N ALA A 255 -2.63 -5.24 -29.77
CA ALA A 255 -3.45 -6.36 -30.25
C ALA A 255 -4.74 -6.59 -29.45
N ILE A 256 -4.81 -6.08 -28.21
CA ILE A 256 -5.95 -6.29 -27.31
C ILE A 256 -6.96 -5.15 -27.48
N THR A 257 -8.23 -5.47 -27.81
CA THR A 257 -9.35 -4.52 -27.70
C THR A 257 -9.83 -4.48 -26.24
N PRO A 258 -9.65 -3.37 -25.51
CA PRO A 258 -10.09 -3.25 -24.12
C PRO A 258 -11.61 -3.34 -23.98
N VAL A 259 -12.08 -3.68 -22.78
CA VAL A 259 -13.48 -3.53 -22.40
C VAL A 259 -13.78 -2.03 -22.20
N ALA A 260 -15.01 -1.62 -22.51
CA ALA A 260 -15.48 -0.23 -22.37
C ALA A 260 -15.11 0.36 -20.99
N GLY A 261 -14.55 1.59 -21.01
CA GLY A 261 -14.05 2.29 -19.83
C GLY A 261 -12.61 1.93 -19.42
N HIS A 262 -11.92 1.08 -20.21
CA HIS A 262 -10.51 0.69 -19.96
C HIS A 262 -9.60 0.96 -21.18
N GLU A 263 -10.06 1.75 -22.13
CA GLU A 263 -9.40 1.98 -23.43
C GLU A 263 -8.00 2.57 -23.25
N ASN A 264 -7.88 3.53 -22.35
CA ASN A 264 -6.62 4.26 -22.09
C ASN A 264 -5.66 3.52 -21.17
N ALA A 265 -6.10 2.47 -20.47
CA ALA A 265 -5.25 1.78 -19.51
C ALA A 265 -3.97 1.24 -20.17
N LEU A 266 -2.80 1.57 -19.59
CA LEU A 266 -1.53 1.04 -20.08
C LEU A 266 -1.50 -0.48 -19.91
N PHE A 267 -1.71 -0.99 -18.71
CA PHE A 267 -1.65 -2.42 -18.41
C PHE A 267 -3.04 -3.07 -18.33
N LEU A 268 -3.26 -4.09 -19.16
CA LEU A 268 -4.52 -4.82 -19.24
C LEU A 268 -4.38 -6.23 -18.64
N SER A 269 -5.42 -6.65 -17.96
CA SER A 269 -5.59 -8.04 -17.52
C SER A 269 -6.01 -8.95 -18.68
N THR A 270 -5.98 -10.26 -18.49
CA THR A 270 -6.53 -11.24 -19.45
C THR A 270 -8.05 -11.07 -19.68
N GLN A 271 -8.74 -10.35 -18.80
CA GLN A 271 -10.13 -9.94 -18.98
C GLN A 271 -10.29 -8.66 -19.80
N ARG A 272 -9.20 -8.10 -20.37
CA ARG A 272 -9.16 -6.87 -21.16
C ARG A 272 -9.60 -5.62 -20.39
N LYS A 273 -9.45 -5.65 -19.05
CA LYS A 273 -9.69 -4.53 -18.14
C LYS A 273 -8.36 -4.04 -17.57
N ARG A 274 -8.31 -2.79 -17.14
CA ARG A 274 -7.15 -2.27 -16.38
C ARG A 274 -6.75 -3.24 -15.27
N MET A 275 -5.45 -3.52 -15.14
CA MET A 275 -4.95 -4.37 -14.06
C MET A 275 -5.22 -3.74 -12.69
N GLY A 276 -5.66 -4.57 -11.75
CA GLY A 276 -5.78 -4.16 -10.35
C GLY A 276 -4.49 -4.38 -9.57
N VAL A 277 -4.33 -3.64 -8.47
CA VAL A 277 -3.18 -3.75 -7.55
C VAL A 277 -2.95 -5.20 -7.12
N GLN A 278 -4.01 -5.92 -6.73
CA GLN A 278 -3.92 -7.32 -6.28
C GLN A 278 -3.40 -8.26 -7.37
N SER A 279 -3.74 -8.00 -8.63
CA SER A 279 -3.25 -8.80 -9.77
C SER A 279 -1.75 -8.64 -9.96
N VAL A 280 -1.25 -7.39 -9.84
CA VAL A 280 0.20 -7.13 -9.90
C VAL A 280 0.92 -7.72 -8.69
N GLU A 281 0.36 -7.61 -7.48
CA GLU A 281 0.93 -8.23 -6.28
C GLU A 281 1.04 -9.76 -6.41
N ASN A 282 0.01 -10.40 -6.94
CA ASN A 282 0.00 -11.85 -7.17
C ASN A 282 1.01 -12.25 -8.26
N MET A 283 1.13 -11.46 -9.33
CA MET A 283 2.10 -11.68 -10.41
C MET A 283 3.54 -11.58 -9.88
N VAL A 284 3.89 -10.50 -9.17
CA VAL A 284 5.20 -10.33 -8.54
C VAL A 284 5.51 -11.49 -7.59
N LYS A 285 4.55 -11.86 -6.75
CA LYS A 285 4.71 -12.97 -5.80
C LYS A 285 4.91 -14.32 -6.49
N LYS A 286 4.20 -14.56 -7.60
CA LYS A 286 4.32 -15.78 -8.42
C LYS A 286 5.74 -15.94 -8.93
N TYR A 287 6.29 -14.91 -9.60
CA TYR A 287 7.63 -14.97 -10.18
C TYR A 287 8.75 -14.97 -9.12
N ALA A 288 8.65 -14.10 -8.12
CA ALA A 288 9.66 -14.01 -7.07
C ALA A 288 9.81 -15.29 -6.25
N ARG A 289 8.75 -16.07 -6.06
CA ARG A 289 8.81 -17.35 -5.35
C ARG A 289 9.68 -18.40 -6.06
N GLN A 290 9.82 -18.31 -7.36
CA GLN A 290 10.66 -19.24 -8.13
C GLN A 290 12.14 -18.92 -8.00
N VAL A 291 12.46 -17.64 -7.81
CA VAL A 291 13.85 -17.17 -7.74
C VAL A 291 14.34 -17.03 -6.30
N THR A 292 13.48 -16.51 -5.43
CA THR A 292 13.82 -16.25 -4.01
C THR A 292 12.75 -16.82 -3.08
N PRO A 293 12.64 -18.16 -2.93
CA PRO A 293 11.57 -18.79 -2.15
C PRO A 293 11.57 -18.38 -0.68
N ASN A 294 12.71 -18.02 -0.13
CA ASN A 294 12.89 -17.60 1.27
C ASN A 294 12.57 -16.13 1.53
N LYS A 295 12.36 -15.32 0.47
CA LYS A 295 12.04 -13.89 0.58
C LYS A 295 10.59 -13.65 0.16
N LYS A 296 9.80 -13.02 1.02
CA LYS A 296 8.44 -12.56 0.66
C LYS A 296 8.51 -11.26 -0.13
N ILE A 297 8.73 -11.36 -1.44
CA ILE A 297 8.81 -10.21 -2.33
C ILE A 297 7.41 -9.73 -2.74
N THR A 298 7.23 -8.42 -2.72
CA THR A 298 6.00 -7.71 -3.11
C THR A 298 6.39 -6.46 -3.92
N PRO A 299 5.50 -5.78 -4.64
CA PRO A 299 5.82 -4.53 -5.33
C PRO A 299 6.47 -3.48 -4.43
N HIS A 300 6.06 -3.41 -3.16
CA HIS A 300 6.73 -2.51 -2.19
C HIS A 300 8.19 -2.91 -1.92
N LYS A 301 8.51 -4.21 -2.01
CA LYS A 301 9.89 -4.69 -1.86
C LYS A 301 10.73 -4.42 -3.12
N LEU A 302 10.13 -4.48 -4.31
CA LEU A 302 10.78 -4.04 -5.56
C LEU A 302 11.15 -2.55 -5.49
N ARG A 303 10.24 -1.71 -5.00
CA ARG A 303 10.52 -0.29 -4.74
C ARG A 303 11.64 -0.09 -3.70
N SER A 304 11.69 -0.91 -2.64
CA SER A 304 12.79 -0.88 -1.67
C SER A 304 14.10 -1.33 -2.31
N THR A 305 14.07 -2.28 -3.24
CA THR A 305 15.22 -2.73 -4.05
C THR A 305 15.77 -1.57 -4.88
N TYR A 306 14.91 -0.91 -5.66
CA TYR A 306 15.29 0.27 -6.47
C TYR A 306 15.90 1.37 -5.61
N GLY A 307 15.21 1.77 -4.53
CA GLY A 307 15.72 2.84 -3.67
C GLY A 307 17.04 2.48 -2.97
N THR A 308 17.26 1.18 -2.70
CA THR A 308 18.55 0.70 -2.16
C THR A 308 19.65 0.80 -3.20
N ALA A 309 19.39 0.37 -4.45
CA ALA A 309 20.35 0.46 -5.53
C ALA A 309 20.71 1.93 -5.80
N LEU A 310 19.71 2.80 -5.93
CA LEU A 310 19.91 4.24 -6.12
C LEU A 310 20.75 4.87 -5.00
N TYR A 311 20.48 4.50 -3.73
CA TYR A 311 21.28 5.00 -2.60
C TYR A 311 22.72 4.46 -2.60
N LYS A 312 22.93 3.21 -2.98
CA LYS A 312 24.28 2.62 -3.10
C LYS A 312 25.12 3.37 -4.13
N GLU A 313 24.53 3.70 -5.28
CA GLU A 313 25.22 4.38 -6.38
C GLU A 313 25.46 5.86 -6.09
N THR A 314 24.45 6.58 -5.61
CA THR A 314 24.52 8.04 -5.49
C THR A 314 25.03 8.53 -4.14
N GLY A 315 24.77 7.79 -3.08
CA GLY A 315 25.01 8.22 -1.71
C GLY A 315 24.08 9.29 -1.19
N ASP A 316 23.18 9.77 -2.01
CA ASP A 316 22.30 10.88 -1.69
C ASP A 316 20.92 10.39 -1.23
N ILE A 317 20.66 10.51 0.07
CA ILE A 317 19.40 10.13 0.67
C ILE A 317 18.25 11.07 0.30
N TYR A 318 18.56 12.33 -0.02
CA TYR A 318 17.57 13.32 -0.43
C TYR A 318 17.11 13.05 -1.84
N LEU A 319 18.03 12.73 -2.75
CA LEU A 319 17.70 12.28 -4.10
C LEU A 319 16.80 11.03 -4.06
N VAL A 320 17.14 10.03 -3.25
CA VAL A 320 16.32 8.83 -3.09
C VAL A 320 14.93 9.17 -2.53
N ALA A 321 14.83 10.06 -1.56
CA ALA A 321 13.55 10.49 -1.00
C ALA A 321 12.69 11.22 -2.04
N ASP A 322 13.29 12.09 -2.85
CA ASP A 322 12.62 12.83 -3.91
C ASP A 322 12.09 11.91 -5.00
N VAL A 323 12.95 11.10 -5.61
CA VAL A 323 12.58 10.13 -6.67
C VAL A 323 11.48 9.18 -6.19
N LEU A 324 11.63 8.65 -4.96
CA LEU A 324 10.58 7.82 -4.35
C LEU A 324 9.35 8.62 -3.92
N GLY A 325 9.39 9.95 -3.85
CA GLY A 325 8.29 10.79 -3.36
C GLY A 325 7.93 10.51 -1.91
N HIS A 326 8.91 10.47 -1.06
CA HIS A 326 8.72 10.42 0.37
C HIS A 326 8.59 11.84 0.92
N LYS A 327 7.47 12.16 1.57
CA LYS A 327 7.27 13.47 2.20
C LYS A 327 8.21 13.72 3.39
N ASP A 328 8.68 12.65 4.02
CA ASP A 328 9.59 12.69 5.17
C ASP A 328 10.86 11.87 4.88
N VAL A 329 11.98 12.55 4.77
CA VAL A 329 13.31 11.96 4.55
C VAL A 329 13.70 11.00 5.68
N ASN A 330 13.21 11.22 6.92
CA ASN A 330 13.47 10.30 8.03
C ASN A 330 12.92 8.90 7.77
N THR A 331 11.84 8.77 7.01
CA THR A 331 11.34 7.47 6.57
C THR A 331 12.38 6.78 5.69
N THR A 332 13.00 7.52 4.77
CA THR A 332 14.06 7.03 3.88
C THR A 332 15.31 6.67 4.70
N LYS A 333 15.76 7.56 5.58
CA LYS A 333 16.94 7.35 6.43
C LYS A 333 16.86 6.08 7.27
N LYS A 334 15.71 5.80 7.89
CA LYS A 334 15.50 4.56 8.68
C LYS A 334 15.60 3.31 7.82
N HIS A 335 15.18 3.37 6.55
CA HIS A 335 15.24 2.25 5.62
C HIS A 335 16.66 1.94 5.15
N TYR A 336 17.55 2.92 5.11
CA TYR A 336 18.90 2.75 4.55
C TYR A 336 20.01 2.82 5.60
N ALA A 337 19.68 2.93 6.89
CA ALA A 337 20.65 3.00 7.99
C ALA A 337 21.65 1.82 8.03
N ALA A 338 21.20 0.62 7.61
CA ALA A 338 22.09 -0.56 7.53
C ALA A 338 23.15 -0.46 6.42
N ILE A 339 22.87 0.33 5.35
CA ILE A 339 23.82 0.57 4.25
C ILE A 339 24.88 1.58 4.66
N ASP A 340 24.53 2.50 5.57
CA ASP A 340 25.50 3.46 6.12
C ASP A 340 26.65 2.77 6.88
N ASP A 341 26.46 1.57 7.43
CA ASP A 341 27.50 0.84 8.13
C ASP A 341 28.60 0.34 7.16
N ASP A 342 28.22 -0.18 5.98
CA ASP A 342 29.17 -0.53 4.94
C ASP A 342 29.93 0.70 4.39
N ARG A 343 29.27 1.84 4.29
CA ARG A 343 29.89 3.10 3.91
C ARG A 343 30.85 3.64 4.97
N ARG A 344 30.47 3.55 6.25
CA ARG A 344 31.36 3.91 7.37
C ARG A 344 32.64 3.07 7.36
N ARG A 345 32.52 1.77 7.09
CA ARG A 345 33.69 0.88 6.93
C ARG A 345 34.57 1.30 5.74
N LYS A 346 33.96 1.60 4.58
CA LYS A 346 34.69 2.13 3.41
C LYS A 346 35.32 3.49 3.70
N ALA A 347 34.58 4.38 4.36
CA ALA A 347 35.09 5.72 4.72
C ALA A 347 36.30 5.67 5.66
N ALA A 348 36.36 4.68 6.56
CA ALA A 348 37.52 4.50 7.44
C ALA A 348 38.82 4.22 6.68
N GLY A 349 38.75 3.67 5.46
CA GLY A 349 39.91 3.43 4.59
C GLY A 349 40.28 4.59 3.66
N ILE A 350 39.44 5.64 3.56
CA ILE A 350 39.65 6.76 2.63
C ILE A 350 40.64 7.78 3.25
N VAL A 351 40.60 7.97 4.56
CA VAL A 351 41.48 8.90 5.25
C VAL A 351 42.86 8.26 5.43
N LYS A 352 43.79 8.62 4.58
CA LYS A 352 45.19 8.21 4.72
C LYS A 352 45.84 9.10 5.77
N LEU A 353 46.40 8.52 6.84
CA LEU A 353 47.08 9.26 7.92
C LEU A 353 48.54 9.59 7.56
N ARG A 354 49.10 8.96 6.53
CA ARG A 354 50.44 9.23 6.01
C ARG A 354 50.41 9.04 4.50
N GLU A 355 51.02 10.00 3.76
CA GLU A 355 51.36 9.79 2.35
C GLU A 355 52.51 8.78 2.29
N SER A 356 52.37 7.71 1.52
CA SER A 356 53.42 6.72 1.24
C SER A 356 54.16 7.13 0.02
#